data_c34cf96a43996d24cbcc040880a81335
#
_entry.id   c34cf96a43996d24cbcc040880a81335
#
_cell.length_a   1.000
_cell.length_b   1.000
_cell.length_c   1.000
_cell.angle_alpha   90.00
_cell.angle_beta   90.00
_cell.angle_gamma   90.00
#
_symmetry.space_group_name_H-M   'P 1'
#
loop_
_entity.id
_entity.type
_entity.pdbx_description
1 polymer ?
#
loop_
_entity_poly.entity_id
_entity_poly.type
_entity_poly.pdbx_seq_one_letter_code
_entity_poly.pdbx_strand_id
1 'polypeptide(L)'
;MKEFYENPLCVRYSGDAMKRVFSADNKFSTWRKLWIALAESEKELGLNITDEQIAELKEHQNDINYDVAKAREKEVRHDVMSHVYAYGVQCPKAKGIIHLGATSCYVGDNTDMIIMREGLQLVKKKLVNVIAELAKFADRYKALPTLAFTHFQPAQPTTVGKRATLWMMELVQDYEDICYVIDSLKLLGSKGTTGTQASFMELFDGDHAKIRKLDQMIADKMGFAGVYPVSGQTYSRKVDSRVLNVLAGIAMSAHKFTNDVRLLQHLKEVEEPFEKHQIGSSAMAYKRNPMRSERIASLADYVISDAMNPMLVASTQWFERTLDDSANKRISIPEGFLAVDGILDLYLNIVDGMVVYEKVIHKHLMAELPFMATENIMMDAVKEGGDRQELHEKIRQLSMEAGRNVKVNGLDNNLLDLIAADDTFHLTKEQLQQCMNPERYTGRSKEQVEDFLAEVINPILAKNKEDLGMTAEINV
;
A
#
# COMPACT_ATOMS: atom_id res chain seq x y z
N MET A 1 21.24 4.24 28.23
CA MET A 1 20.03 3.56 28.76
C MET A 1 18.82 4.02 27.97
N LYS A 2 17.94 3.12 27.54
CA LYS A 2 16.67 3.46 26.88
C LYS A 2 15.56 3.34 27.93
N GLU A 3 15.37 4.42 28.68
CA GLU A 3 14.46 4.46 29.84
C GLU A 3 13.01 4.78 29.45
N PHE A 4 12.77 5.20 28.21
CA PHE A 4 11.47 5.62 27.74
C PHE A 4 10.98 4.69 26.62
N TYR A 5 9.66 4.61 26.48
CA TYR A 5 9.03 3.91 25.37
C TYR A 5 9.42 4.55 24.03
N GLU A 6 9.84 3.71 23.08
CA GLU A 6 10.07 4.09 21.69
C GLU A 6 9.04 3.36 20.80
N ASN A 7 8.36 4.09 19.93
CA ASN A 7 7.37 3.50 19.03
C ASN A 7 8.06 2.52 18.05
N PRO A 8 7.68 1.23 18.02
CA PRO A 8 8.26 0.23 17.14
C PRO A 8 8.16 0.58 15.65
N LEU A 9 7.12 1.32 15.23
CA LEU A 9 7.00 1.77 13.84
C LEU A 9 8.20 2.63 13.42
N CYS A 10 8.70 3.49 14.32
CA CYS A 10 9.84 4.36 14.04
C CYS A 10 11.18 3.62 14.14
N VAL A 11 11.35 2.73 15.13
CA VAL A 11 12.67 2.15 15.43
C VAL A 11 12.93 0.83 14.73
N ARG A 12 11.88 0.17 14.18
CA ARG A 12 12.01 -1.17 13.60
C ARG A 12 11.47 -1.31 12.18
N TYR A 13 10.39 -0.62 11.82
CA TYR A 13 9.60 -1.00 10.63
C TYR A 13 9.65 0.03 9.51
N SER A 14 9.47 1.31 9.80
CA SER A 14 9.42 2.35 8.79
C SER A 14 10.81 2.79 8.33
N GLY A 15 10.93 3.15 7.05
CA GLY A 15 12.11 3.77 6.46
C GLY A 15 12.31 5.23 6.87
N ASP A 16 13.53 5.75 6.72
CA ASP A 16 13.88 7.10 7.13
C ASP A 16 13.14 8.19 6.36
N ALA A 17 12.80 7.94 5.09
CA ALA A 17 12.07 8.90 4.28
C ALA A 17 10.69 9.21 4.86
N MET A 18 9.92 8.19 5.23
CA MET A 18 8.59 8.37 5.83
C MET A 18 8.67 8.99 7.23
N LYS A 19 9.65 8.59 8.03
CA LYS A 19 9.89 9.23 9.35
C LYS A 19 10.16 10.72 9.22
N ARG A 20 10.90 11.14 8.18
CA ARG A 20 11.15 12.56 7.90
C ARG A 20 9.88 13.31 7.52
N VAL A 21 8.99 12.71 6.72
CA VAL A 21 7.70 13.32 6.35
C VAL A 21 6.89 13.71 7.58
N PHE A 22 6.85 12.85 8.60
CA PHE A 22 6.10 13.09 9.84
C PHE A 22 6.93 13.68 10.98
N SER A 23 8.16 14.16 10.70
CA SER A 23 9.02 14.78 11.70
C SER A 23 8.52 16.15 12.15
N ALA A 24 8.91 16.55 13.35
CA ALA A 24 8.66 17.90 13.87
C ALA A 24 9.28 18.97 12.97
N ASP A 25 10.49 18.73 12.45
CA ASP A 25 11.16 19.67 11.57
C ASP A 25 10.37 19.92 10.29
N ASN A 26 9.89 18.87 9.62
CA ASN A 26 9.04 19.01 8.44
C ASN A 26 7.73 19.75 8.77
N LYS A 27 7.09 19.40 9.88
CA LYS A 27 5.86 20.06 10.31
C LYS A 27 6.06 21.56 10.53
N PHE A 28 7.03 21.96 11.31
CA PHE A 28 7.18 23.37 11.70
C PHE A 28 7.85 24.22 10.62
N SER A 29 8.72 23.66 9.79
CA SER A 29 9.20 24.37 8.60
C SER A 29 8.07 24.59 7.58
N THR A 30 7.12 23.65 7.47
CA THR A 30 5.91 23.81 6.64
C THR A 30 4.99 24.88 7.20
N TRP A 31 4.85 25.02 8.53
CA TRP A 31 4.13 26.16 9.13
C TRP A 31 4.74 27.49 8.70
N ARG A 32 6.07 27.61 8.78
CA ARG A 32 6.78 28.82 8.36
C ARG A 32 6.64 29.07 6.87
N LYS A 33 6.71 28.04 6.04
CA LYS A 33 6.46 28.12 4.60
C LYS A 33 5.05 28.66 4.31
N LEU A 34 4.05 28.22 5.05
CA LEU A 34 2.67 28.71 4.93
C LEU A 34 2.54 30.17 5.38
N TRP A 35 3.20 30.59 6.47
CA TRP A 35 3.23 32.01 6.87
C TRP A 35 3.94 32.91 5.86
N ILE A 36 5.03 32.43 5.25
CA ILE A 36 5.70 33.13 4.14
C ILE A 36 4.75 33.25 2.93
N ALA A 37 4.11 32.17 2.54
CA ALA A 37 3.16 32.19 1.43
C ALA A 37 1.97 33.14 1.67
N LEU A 38 1.48 33.19 2.91
CA LEU A 38 0.44 34.15 3.31
C LEU A 38 0.94 35.59 3.16
N ALA A 39 2.07 35.94 3.78
CA ALA A 39 2.63 37.28 3.76
C ALA A 39 2.96 37.76 2.33
N GLU A 40 3.55 36.91 1.50
CA GLU A 40 3.80 37.20 0.09
C GLU A 40 2.50 37.49 -0.67
N SER A 41 1.49 36.63 -0.49
CA SER A 41 0.21 36.80 -1.17
C SER A 41 -0.55 38.03 -0.72
N GLU A 42 -0.53 38.33 0.58
CA GLU A 42 -1.10 39.53 1.17
C GLU A 42 -0.43 40.81 0.63
N LYS A 43 0.91 40.80 0.52
CA LYS A 43 1.68 41.89 -0.09
C LYS A 43 1.29 42.08 -1.57
N GLU A 44 1.26 41.01 -2.37
CA GLU A 44 0.90 41.06 -3.77
C GLU A 44 -0.55 41.59 -4.00
N LEU A 45 -1.43 41.42 -2.99
CA LEU A 45 -2.80 41.92 -2.99
C LEU A 45 -2.94 43.35 -2.43
N GLY A 46 -1.84 43.94 -2.00
CA GLY A 46 -1.76 45.37 -1.65
C GLY A 46 -1.74 45.70 -0.17
N LEU A 47 -1.54 44.71 0.72
CA LEU A 47 -1.29 45.01 2.13
C LEU A 47 0.13 45.60 2.31
N ASN A 48 0.31 46.39 3.34
CA ASN A 48 1.58 47.07 3.62
C ASN A 48 2.59 46.10 4.28
N ILE A 49 3.14 45.19 3.47
CA ILE A 49 4.18 44.23 3.83
C ILE A 49 5.43 44.51 3.00
N THR A 50 6.60 44.63 3.61
CA THR A 50 7.84 44.95 2.92
C THR A 50 8.62 43.75 2.44
N ASP A 51 9.48 43.94 1.42
CA ASP A 51 10.40 42.88 0.98
C ASP A 51 11.37 42.44 2.05
N GLU A 52 11.80 43.37 2.91
CA GLU A 52 12.68 43.07 4.04
C GLU A 52 12.02 42.14 5.07
N GLN A 53 10.74 42.31 5.33
CA GLN A 53 9.98 41.44 6.23
C GLN A 53 9.89 40.01 5.66
N ILE A 54 9.58 39.90 4.38
CA ILE A 54 9.50 38.60 3.70
C ILE A 54 10.89 37.92 3.64
N ALA A 55 11.95 38.68 3.36
CA ALA A 55 13.32 38.17 3.33
C ALA A 55 13.73 37.60 4.69
N GLU A 56 13.44 38.30 5.78
CA GLU A 56 13.70 37.86 7.15
C GLU A 56 12.95 36.57 7.50
N LEU A 57 11.67 36.46 7.10
CA LEU A 57 10.92 35.21 7.27
C LEU A 57 11.56 34.03 6.51
N LYS A 58 11.98 34.26 5.27
CA LYS A 58 12.62 33.20 4.45
C LYS A 58 13.96 32.74 5.03
N GLU A 59 14.77 33.67 5.55
CA GLU A 59 16.05 33.37 6.17
C GLU A 59 15.91 32.38 7.31
N HIS A 60 14.86 32.53 8.12
CA HIS A 60 14.60 31.70 9.28
C HIS A 60 13.54 30.61 9.07
N GLN A 61 13.26 30.21 7.83
CA GLN A 61 12.21 29.21 7.53
C GLN A 61 12.49 27.86 8.18
N ASN A 62 13.73 27.41 8.22
CA ASN A 62 14.10 26.04 8.59
C ASN A 62 14.82 25.91 9.94
N ASP A 63 15.27 26.98 10.54
CA ASP A 63 15.99 26.97 11.83
C ASP A 63 15.03 27.16 13.02
N ILE A 64 14.24 26.14 13.31
CA ILE A 64 13.22 26.21 14.36
C ILE A 64 13.85 26.30 15.76
N ASN A 65 13.54 27.37 16.50
CA ASN A 65 13.96 27.49 17.91
C ASN A 65 12.95 26.78 18.83
N TYR A 66 13.15 25.49 19.00
CA TYR A 66 12.29 24.65 19.84
C TYR A 66 12.27 25.05 21.32
N ASP A 67 13.37 25.52 21.85
CA ASP A 67 13.45 25.87 23.29
C ASP A 67 12.58 27.09 23.60
N VAL A 68 12.63 28.12 22.77
CA VAL A 68 11.76 29.31 22.88
C VAL A 68 10.30 28.92 22.69
N ALA A 69 9.99 28.10 21.67
CA ALA A 69 8.62 27.63 21.41
C ALA A 69 8.05 26.83 22.59
N LYS A 70 8.81 25.86 23.14
CA LYS A 70 8.41 25.05 24.28
C LYS A 70 8.23 25.87 25.57
N ALA A 71 9.15 26.82 25.84
CA ALA A 71 9.03 27.70 26.99
C ALA A 71 7.74 28.53 26.89
N ARG A 72 7.48 29.11 25.74
CA ARG A 72 6.26 29.92 25.51
C ARG A 72 4.98 29.07 25.60
N GLU A 73 4.98 27.84 25.06
CA GLU A 73 3.82 26.95 25.14
C GLU A 73 3.46 26.57 26.58
N LYS A 74 4.43 26.41 27.45
CA LYS A 74 4.18 26.19 28.89
C LYS A 74 3.44 27.36 29.56
N GLU A 75 3.65 28.59 29.09
CA GLU A 75 2.98 29.77 29.58
C GLU A 75 1.57 29.93 29.02
N VAL A 76 1.45 29.89 27.69
CA VAL A 76 0.20 30.25 26.98
C VAL A 76 -0.71 29.07 26.64
N ARG A 77 -0.22 27.84 26.79
CA ARG A 77 -0.95 26.58 26.50
C ARG A 77 -1.51 26.52 25.11
N HIS A 78 -0.75 27.04 24.10
CA HIS A 78 -1.19 27.11 22.71
C HIS A 78 0.03 26.98 21.80
N ASP A 79 0.09 25.84 21.06
CA ASP A 79 1.23 25.47 20.22
C ASP A 79 1.47 26.46 19.06
N VAL A 80 0.46 26.79 18.27
CA VAL A 80 0.62 27.71 17.14
C VAL A 80 1.09 29.10 17.58
N MET A 81 0.48 29.67 18.62
CA MET A 81 0.89 30.98 19.14
C MET A 81 2.28 30.96 19.72
N SER A 82 2.73 29.84 20.26
CA SER A 82 4.10 29.67 20.74
C SER A 82 5.13 29.67 19.61
N HIS A 83 4.79 29.06 18.48
CA HIS A 83 5.62 29.10 17.29
C HIS A 83 5.58 30.47 16.56
N VAL A 84 4.44 31.15 16.55
CA VAL A 84 4.36 32.57 16.10
C VAL A 84 5.31 33.44 16.92
N TYR A 85 5.28 33.29 18.25
CA TYR A 85 6.20 34.03 19.14
C TYR A 85 7.67 33.68 18.87
N ALA A 86 8.02 32.40 18.82
CA ALA A 86 9.39 31.95 18.55
C ALA A 86 9.91 32.45 17.20
N TYR A 87 9.08 32.43 16.16
CA TYR A 87 9.42 32.96 14.86
C TYR A 87 9.60 34.48 14.89
N GLY A 88 8.71 35.21 15.59
CA GLY A 88 8.85 36.66 15.81
C GLY A 88 10.08 37.11 16.59
N VAL A 89 10.61 36.27 17.49
CA VAL A 89 11.89 36.50 18.17
C VAL A 89 13.05 36.46 17.18
N GLN A 90 13.02 35.57 16.22
CA GLN A 90 14.03 35.44 15.16
C GLN A 90 13.84 36.51 14.07
N CYS A 91 12.60 36.97 13.86
CA CYS A 91 12.22 37.89 12.80
C CYS A 91 11.61 39.19 13.35
N PRO A 92 12.42 40.06 14.01
CA PRO A 92 11.91 41.27 14.68
C PRO A 92 11.22 42.26 13.71
N LYS A 93 11.65 42.37 12.45
CA LYS A 93 11.03 43.26 11.45
C LYS A 93 9.69 42.70 10.98
N ALA A 94 9.59 41.37 10.85
CA ALA A 94 8.38 40.70 10.36
C ALA A 94 7.42 40.32 11.49
N LYS A 95 7.77 40.45 12.75
CA LYS A 95 6.97 40.03 13.90
C LYS A 95 5.50 40.43 13.84
N GLY A 96 5.21 41.63 13.35
CA GLY A 96 3.85 42.18 13.29
C GLY A 96 2.96 41.59 12.15
N ILE A 97 3.55 40.90 11.20
CA ILE A 97 2.83 40.32 10.02
C ILE A 97 2.73 38.81 10.04
N ILE A 98 3.39 38.13 10.98
CA ILE A 98 3.29 36.67 11.09
C ILE A 98 1.86 36.31 11.49
N HIS A 99 1.22 35.42 10.70
CA HIS A 99 -0.12 34.92 10.99
C HIS A 99 -1.24 35.99 10.85
N LEU A 100 -1.04 37.02 10.02
CA LEU A 100 -1.98 38.11 9.85
C LEU A 100 -3.32 37.59 9.28
N GLY A 101 -4.44 37.93 9.90
CA GLY A 101 -5.78 37.48 9.53
C GLY A 101 -6.08 35.98 9.72
N ALA A 102 -5.06 35.18 9.99
CA ALA A 102 -5.19 33.74 10.08
C ALA A 102 -5.59 33.23 11.47
N THR A 103 -6.04 31.99 11.54
CA THR A 103 -6.25 31.22 12.78
C THR A 103 -5.35 29.99 12.80
N SER A 104 -5.27 29.31 13.94
CA SER A 104 -4.37 28.17 14.15
C SER A 104 -4.52 27.08 13.09
N CYS A 105 -5.74 26.80 12.62
CA CYS A 105 -6.00 25.81 11.60
C CYS A 105 -5.45 26.20 10.22
N TYR A 106 -5.12 27.48 9.98
CA TYR A 106 -4.44 27.85 8.75
C TYR A 106 -3.12 27.08 8.58
N VAL A 107 -2.25 27.09 9.56
CA VAL A 107 -1.00 26.32 9.48
C VAL A 107 -1.21 24.83 9.80
N GLY A 108 -2.03 24.51 10.80
CA GLY A 108 -2.26 23.13 11.20
C GLY A 108 -2.87 22.28 10.08
N ASP A 109 -4.00 22.68 9.57
CA ASP A 109 -4.77 21.90 8.60
C ASP A 109 -4.17 21.93 7.19
N ASN A 110 -3.63 23.07 6.75
CA ASN A 110 -2.93 23.10 5.46
C ASN A 110 -1.65 22.27 5.49
N THR A 111 -0.92 22.23 6.60
CA THR A 111 0.24 21.36 6.78
C THR A 111 -0.15 19.88 6.74
N ASP A 112 -1.25 19.50 7.38
CA ASP A 112 -1.74 18.12 7.33
C ASP A 112 -1.99 17.67 5.88
N MET A 113 -2.59 18.53 5.03
CA MET A 113 -2.79 18.24 3.60
C MET A 113 -1.46 18.05 2.86
N ILE A 114 -0.48 18.91 3.12
CA ILE A 114 0.84 18.87 2.49
C ILE A 114 1.56 17.56 2.88
N ILE A 115 1.62 17.26 4.17
CA ILE A 115 2.33 16.08 4.71
C ILE A 115 1.64 14.79 4.27
N MET A 116 0.30 14.71 4.32
CA MET A 116 -0.43 13.54 3.81
C MET A 116 -0.17 13.31 2.31
N ARG A 117 -0.13 14.37 1.50
CA ARG A 117 0.22 14.25 0.07
C ARG A 117 1.65 13.73 -0.11
N GLU A 118 2.61 14.25 0.62
CA GLU A 118 4.01 13.77 0.59
C GLU A 118 4.11 12.30 0.98
N GLY A 119 3.42 11.90 2.05
CA GLY A 119 3.34 10.51 2.49
C GLY A 119 2.72 9.59 1.44
N LEU A 120 1.59 10.00 0.84
CA LEU A 120 0.93 9.23 -0.23
C LEU A 120 1.82 9.10 -1.47
N GLN A 121 2.59 10.13 -1.83
CA GLN A 121 3.53 10.06 -2.94
C GLN A 121 4.65 9.04 -2.69
N LEU A 122 5.18 8.96 -1.47
CA LEU A 122 6.15 7.93 -1.08
C LEU A 122 5.53 6.53 -1.11
N VAL A 123 4.32 6.36 -0.59
CA VAL A 123 3.58 5.08 -0.64
C VAL A 123 3.34 4.66 -2.09
N LYS A 124 2.87 5.57 -2.95
CA LYS A 124 2.68 5.30 -4.38
C LYS A 124 3.98 4.85 -5.05
N LYS A 125 5.09 5.53 -4.75
CA LYS A 125 6.40 5.17 -5.28
C LYS A 125 6.80 3.74 -4.90
N LYS A 126 6.67 3.36 -3.63
CA LYS A 126 6.96 1.99 -3.17
C LYS A 126 6.03 0.96 -3.80
N LEU A 127 4.73 1.26 -3.87
CA LEU A 127 3.71 0.40 -4.49
C LEU A 127 4.05 0.09 -5.96
N VAL A 128 4.45 1.10 -6.73
CA VAL A 128 4.85 0.92 -8.14
C VAL A 128 6.10 0.02 -8.26
N ASN A 129 7.05 0.12 -7.33
CA ASN A 129 8.22 -0.77 -7.32
C ASN A 129 7.86 -2.21 -6.96
N VAL A 130 6.93 -2.44 -6.04
CA VAL A 130 6.39 -3.80 -5.76
C VAL A 130 5.73 -4.38 -7.02
N ILE A 131 4.90 -3.59 -7.70
CA ILE A 131 4.26 -3.99 -8.98
C ILE A 131 5.33 -4.35 -10.03
N ALA A 132 6.40 -3.56 -10.14
CA ALA A 132 7.47 -3.79 -11.09
C ALA A 132 8.22 -5.11 -10.84
N GLU A 133 8.53 -5.44 -9.58
CA GLU A 133 9.18 -6.70 -9.23
C GLU A 133 8.24 -7.90 -9.41
N LEU A 134 6.95 -7.77 -9.04
CA LEU A 134 5.95 -8.80 -9.33
C LEU A 134 5.77 -9.03 -10.85
N ALA A 135 5.87 -7.98 -11.66
CA ALA A 135 5.81 -8.11 -13.12
C ALA A 135 6.95 -8.98 -13.68
N LYS A 136 8.18 -8.77 -13.20
CA LYS A 136 9.33 -9.60 -13.55
C LYS A 136 9.13 -11.05 -13.12
N PHE A 137 8.62 -11.25 -11.90
CA PHE A 137 8.31 -12.58 -11.38
C PHE A 137 7.22 -13.28 -12.22
N ALA A 138 6.14 -12.60 -12.51
CA ALA A 138 5.03 -13.12 -13.31
C ALA A 138 5.49 -13.51 -14.74
N ASP A 139 6.28 -12.65 -15.39
CA ASP A 139 6.81 -12.91 -16.73
C ASP A 139 7.76 -14.12 -16.73
N ARG A 140 8.66 -14.20 -15.73
CA ARG A 140 9.61 -15.33 -15.60
C ARG A 140 8.90 -16.67 -15.47
N TYR A 141 7.81 -16.73 -14.73
CA TYR A 141 7.10 -17.98 -14.41
C TYR A 141 5.74 -18.12 -15.10
N LYS A 142 5.47 -17.33 -16.14
CA LYS A 142 4.19 -17.34 -16.88
C LYS A 142 3.82 -18.69 -17.49
N ALA A 143 4.83 -19.49 -17.82
CA ALA A 143 4.64 -20.81 -18.44
C ALA A 143 4.88 -21.98 -17.46
N LEU A 144 5.20 -21.75 -16.19
CA LEU A 144 5.45 -22.81 -15.22
C LEU A 144 4.12 -23.34 -14.65
N PRO A 145 3.65 -24.55 -15.04
CA PRO A 145 2.42 -25.13 -14.50
C PRO A 145 2.53 -25.39 -13.00
N THR A 146 1.47 -25.10 -12.28
CA THR A 146 1.33 -25.41 -10.87
C THR A 146 -0.09 -25.83 -10.53
N LEU A 147 -0.25 -26.59 -9.47
CA LEU A 147 -1.56 -26.94 -8.95
C LEU A 147 -2.27 -25.69 -8.44
N ALA A 148 -3.49 -25.44 -8.93
CA ALA A 148 -4.34 -24.42 -8.34
C ALA A 148 -5.19 -25.01 -7.20
N PHE A 149 -5.66 -24.14 -6.32
CA PHE A 149 -6.51 -24.52 -5.18
C PHE A 149 -7.77 -23.67 -5.16
N THR A 150 -8.91 -24.34 -5.03
CA THR A 150 -10.18 -23.72 -4.65
C THR A 150 -10.65 -24.38 -3.35
N HIS A 151 -11.14 -23.61 -2.39
CA HIS A 151 -11.46 -24.14 -1.04
C HIS A 151 -10.26 -24.85 -0.37
N PHE A 152 -9.05 -24.46 -0.77
CA PHE A 152 -7.79 -25.12 -0.42
C PHE A 152 -7.73 -26.61 -0.79
N GLN A 153 -8.51 -27.02 -1.78
CA GLN A 153 -8.46 -28.34 -2.39
C GLN A 153 -7.83 -28.25 -3.79
N PRO A 154 -7.10 -29.29 -4.22
CA PRO A 154 -6.56 -29.37 -5.56
C PRO A 154 -7.64 -29.12 -6.63
N ALA A 155 -7.34 -28.25 -7.57
CA ALA A 155 -8.19 -27.89 -8.70
C ALA A 155 -7.39 -27.94 -9.99
N GLN A 156 -8.00 -27.54 -11.10
CA GLN A 156 -7.31 -27.52 -12.39
C GLN A 156 -6.02 -26.70 -12.32
N PRO A 157 -4.97 -27.10 -13.05
CA PRO A 157 -3.70 -26.38 -13.08
C PRO A 157 -3.83 -24.93 -13.54
N THR A 158 -2.95 -24.09 -13.00
CA THR A 158 -2.66 -22.74 -13.47
C THR A 158 -1.16 -22.62 -13.73
N THR A 159 -0.63 -21.40 -13.85
CA THR A 159 0.82 -21.18 -13.82
C THR A 159 1.23 -20.32 -12.61
N VAL A 160 2.47 -20.45 -12.19
CA VAL A 160 3.03 -19.64 -11.10
C VAL A 160 2.94 -18.14 -11.42
N GLY A 161 3.26 -17.76 -12.66
CA GLY A 161 3.10 -16.38 -13.13
C GLY A 161 1.66 -15.91 -13.14
N LYS A 162 0.70 -16.75 -13.55
CA LYS A 162 -0.73 -16.41 -13.50
C LYS A 162 -1.21 -16.18 -12.07
N ARG A 163 -0.75 -16.96 -11.10
CA ARG A 163 -1.04 -16.72 -9.67
C ARG A 163 -0.54 -15.36 -9.22
N ALA A 164 0.66 -14.96 -9.64
CA ALA A 164 1.21 -13.65 -9.32
C ALA A 164 0.38 -12.48 -9.89
N THR A 165 -0.27 -12.66 -11.05
CA THR A 165 -1.16 -11.61 -11.59
C THR A 165 -2.40 -11.37 -10.73
N LEU A 166 -2.82 -12.32 -9.89
CA LEU A 166 -3.92 -12.10 -8.95
C LEU A 166 -3.49 -11.11 -7.86
N TRP A 167 -2.28 -11.26 -7.32
CA TRP A 167 -1.72 -10.29 -6.35
C TRP A 167 -1.53 -8.91 -6.98
N MET A 168 -1.03 -8.88 -8.22
CA MET A 168 -0.81 -7.63 -8.95
C MET A 168 -2.12 -6.89 -9.26
N MET A 169 -3.20 -7.60 -9.56
CA MET A 169 -4.49 -6.97 -9.87
C MET A 169 -5.05 -6.22 -8.66
N GLU A 170 -4.87 -6.72 -7.44
CA GLU A 170 -5.23 -6.01 -6.22
C GLU A 170 -4.39 -4.74 -6.05
N LEU A 171 -3.07 -4.83 -6.28
CA LEU A 171 -2.18 -3.65 -6.22
C LEU A 171 -2.46 -2.63 -7.33
N VAL A 172 -2.99 -3.03 -8.48
CA VAL A 172 -3.45 -2.10 -9.52
C VAL A 172 -4.63 -1.28 -9.02
N GLN A 173 -5.59 -1.89 -8.35
CA GLN A 173 -6.71 -1.17 -7.72
C GLN A 173 -6.21 -0.18 -6.66
N ASP A 174 -5.28 -0.61 -5.81
CA ASP A 174 -4.65 0.26 -4.81
C ASP A 174 -3.91 1.45 -5.47
N TYR A 175 -3.25 1.21 -6.62
CA TYR A 175 -2.59 2.26 -7.39
C TYR A 175 -3.58 3.28 -7.96
N GLU A 176 -4.71 2.82 -8.47
CA GLU A 176 -5.77 3.70 -8.98
C GLU A 176 -6.36 4.55 -7.85
N ASP A 177 -6.65 3.92 -6.71
CA ASP A 177 -7.21 4.60 -5.54
C ASP A 177 -6.25 5.64 -4.96
N ILE A 178 -4.97 5.31 -4.80
CA ILE A 178 -3.99 6.27 -4.26
C ILE A 178 -3.77 7.45 -5.21
N CYS A 179 -3.72 7.22 -6.52
CA CYS A 179 -3.64 8.29 -7.52
C CYS A 179 -4.85 9.22 -7.42
N TYR A 180 -6.06 8.65 -7.36
CA TYR A 180 -7.29 9.43 -7.22
C TYR A 180 -7.29 10.28 -5.94
N VAL A 181 -6.85 9.71 -4.81
CA VAL A 181 -6.80 10.46 -3.55
C VAL A 181 -5.77 11.57 -3.62
N ILE A 182 -4.56 11.33 -4.11
CA ILE A 182 -3.52 12.37 -4.28
C ILE A 182 -4.07 13.54 -5.12
N ASP A 183 -4.68 13.25 -6.25
CA ASP A 183 -5.21 14.27 -7.17
C ASP A 183 -6.41 15.03 -6.60
N SER A 184 -7.16 14.41 -5.68
CA SER A 184 -8.35 15.00 -5.05
C SER A 184 -8.03 15.90 -3.86
N LEU A 185 -6.80 15.86 -3.31
CA LEU A 185 -6.42 16.67 -2.15
C LEU A 185 -6.37 18.15 -2.51
N LYS A 186 -6.95 18.96 -1.63
CA LYS A 186 -6.94 20.43 -1.70
C LYS A 186 -6.52 21.00 -0.36
N LEU A 187 -5.98 22.21 -0.37
CA LEU A 187 -5.73 22.92 0.88
C LEU A 187 -7.05 23.38 1.55
N LEU A 188 -6.99 23.58 2.85
CA LEU A 188 -8.04 24.31 3.56
C LEU A 188 -8.14 25.74 3.03
N GLY A 189 -7.00 26.39 2.81
CA GLY A 189 -6.89 27.81 2.48
C GLY A 189 -6.92 28.72 3.72
N SER A 190 -7.20 29.97 3.49
CA SER A 190 -7.29 31.04 4.52
C SER A 190 -8.75 31.25 4.94
N LYS A 191 -9.33 30.28 5.67
CA LYS A 191 -10.77 30.27 5.99
C LYS A 191 -11.18 31.05 7.24
N GLY A 192 -10.26 31.25 8.17
CA GLY A 192 -10.55 31.99 9.41
C GLY A 192 -11.28 31.13 10.46
N THR A 193 -11.76 31.77 11.50
CA THR A 193 -12.25 31.12 12.73
C THR A 193 -13.44 30.17 12.51
N THR A 194 -14.34 30.51 11.62
CA THR A 194 -15.57 29.74 11.35
C THR A 194 -15.75 29.41 9.87
N GLY A 195 -14.72 29.56 9.06
CA GLY A 195 -14.79 29.31 7.61
C GLY A 195 -15.35 30.47 6.79
N THR A 196 -15.68 31.59 7.41
CA THR A 196 -16.34 32.76 6.76
C THR A 196 -15.36 33.76 6.16
N GLN A 197 -14.07 33.62 6.45
CA GLN A 197 -13.01 34.56 6.03
C GLN A 197 -13.20 36.00 6.56
N ALA A 198 -13.95 36.19 7.67
CA ALA A 198 -14.33 37.51 8.18
C ALA A 198 -13.11 38.40 8.47
N SER A 199 -12.02 37.87 9.06
CA SER A 199 -10.81 38.65 9.30
C SER A 199 -10.13 39.12 8.01
N PHE A 200 -10.16 38.32 6.98
CA PHE A 200 -9.65 38.72 5.66
C PHE A 200 -10.55 39.72 4.95
N MET A 201 -11.88 39.59 5.15
CA MET A 201 -12.83 40.63 4.67
C MET A 201 -12.49 42.00 5.26
N GLU A 202 -12.16 42.05 6.54
CA GLU A 202 -11.75 43.29 7.18
C GLU A 202 -10.40 43.80 6.65
N LEU A 203 -9.39 42.90 6.52
CA LEU A 203 -8.05 43.27 6.02
C LEU A 203 -8.08 43.79 4.56
N PHE A 204 -9.03 43.36 3.76
CA PHE A 204 -9.15 43.78 2.34
C PHE A 204 -10.35 44.66 2.07
N ASP A 205 -10.83 45.38 3.07
CA ASP A 205 -11.93 46.38 2.96
C ASP A 205 -13.17 45.86 2.20
N GLY A 206 -13.51 44.59 2.42
CA GLY A 206 -14.65 43.91 1.81
C GLY A 206 -14.44 43.42 0.38
N ASP A 207 -13.20 43.40 -0.13
CA ASP A 207 -12.90 42.96 -1.50
C ASP A 207 -12.92 41.44 -1.63
N HIS A 208 -14.07 40.87 -1.99
CA HIS A 208 -14.26 39.43 -2.22
C HIS A 208 -13.33 38.85 -3.29
N ALA A 209 -12.98 39.62 -4.32
CA ALA A 209 -12.12 39.11 -5.38
C ALA A 209 -10.69 38.89 -4.89
N LYS A 210 -10.16 39.80 -4.07
CA LYS A 210 -8.85 39.66 -3.43
C LYS A 210 -8.78 38.43 -2.51
N ILE A 211 -9.83 38.19 -1.72
CA ILE A 211 -9.86 37.06 -0.78
C ILE A 211 -9.88 35.71 -1.52
N ARG A 212 -10.69 35.62 -2.61
CA ARG A 212 -10.66 34.42 -3.46
C ARG A 212 -9.30 34.22 -4.12
N LYS A 213 -8.67 35.30 -4.56
CA LYS A 213 -7.32 35.25 -5.16
C LYS A 213 -6.27 34.86 -4.14
N LEU A 214 -6.38 35.34 -2.89
CA LEU A 214 -5.50 34.95 -1.78
C LEU A 214 -5.46 33.40 -1.60
N ASP A 215 -6.63 32.76 -1.53
CA ASP A 215 -6.72 31.30 -1.41
C ASP A 215 -6.03 30.58 -2.57
N GLN A 216 -6.25 31.04 -3.82
CA GLN A 216 -5.61 30.42 -4.99
C GLN A 216 -4.10 30.64 -5.00
N MET A 217 -3.61 31.83 -4.64
CA MET A 217 -2.18 32.13 -4.60
C MET A 217 -1.45 31.27 -3.56
N ILE A 218 -2.06 31.05 -2.40
CA ILE A 218 -1.51 30.13 -1.38
C ILE A 218 -1.47 28.71 -1.90
N ALA A 219 -2.53 28.25 -2.55
CA ALA A 219 -2.58 26.92 -3.14
C ALA A 219 -1.50 26.73 -4.21
N ASP A 220 -1.33 27.68 -5.11
CA ASP A 220 -0.32 27.67 -6.16
C ASP A 220 1.11 27.62 -5.59
N LYS A 221 1.39 28.45 -4.56
CA LYS A 221 2.70 28.47 -3.88
C LYS A 221 3.01 27.14 -3.17
N MET A 222 1.97 26.39 -2.76
CA MET A 222 2.11 25.05 -2.13
C MET A 222 1.97 23.90 -3.15
N GLY A 223 1.80 24.20 -4.44
CA GLY A 223 1.68 23.22 -5.51
C GLY A 223 0.39 22.40 -5.44
N PHE A 224 -0.72 23.00 -4.99
CA PHE A 224 -2.06 22.41 -5.00
C PHE A 224 -2.93 23.03 -6.06
N ALA A 225 -3.87 22.25 -6.62
CA ALA A 225 -4.79 22.75 -7.66
C ALA A 225 -5.79 23.82 -7.13
N GLY A 226 -5.94 23.94 -5.81
CA GLY A 226 -6.80 24.91 -5.17
C GLY A 226 -7.12 24.57 -3.73
N VAL A 227 -8.15 25.21 -3.21
CA VAL A 227 -8.65 25.04 -1.84
C VAL A 227 -10.04 24.42 -1.83
N TYR A 228 -10.44 23.84 -0.68
CA TYR A 228 -11.85 23.46 -0.50
C TYR A 228 -12.76 24.69 -0.59
N PRO A 229 -13.86 24.60 -1.36
CA PRO A 229 -14.70 25.78 -1.63
C PRO A 229 -15.42 26.27 -0.37
N VAL A 230 -15.79 25.36 0.51
CA VAL A 230 -16.42 25.64 1.81
C VAL A 230 -15.83 24.77 2.90
N SER A 231 -15.74 25.32 4.09
CA SER A 231 -15.31 24.60 5.30
C SER A 231 -15.81 25.34 6.55
N GLY A 232 -15.71 24.70 7.71
CA GLY A 232 -15.68 25.42 8.98
C GLY A 232 -14.29 26.01 9.25
N GLN A 233 -13.86 25.98 10.49
CA GLN A 233 -12.48 26.34 10.85
C GLN A 233 -11.46 25.34 10.27
N THR A 234 -11.87 24.08 10.08
CA THR A 234 -11.05 22.96 9.61
C THR A 234 -11.60 22.43 8.26
N TYR A 235 -10.75 21.71 7.51
CA TYR A 235 -11.26 20.88 6.42
C TYR A 235 -12.10 19.72 6.99
N SER A 236 -12.96 19.13 6.17
CA SER A 236 -13.76 17.97 6.56
C SER A 236 -12.87 16.78 6.95
N ARG A 237 -13.00 16.25 8.16
CA ARG A 237 -12.24 15.07 8.62
C ARG A 237 -12.53 13.78 7.84
N LYS A 238 -13.53 13.80 6.94
CA LYS A 238 -13.69 12.74 5.94
C LYS A 238 -12.50 12.61 4.99
N VAL A 239 -11.67 13.64 4.85
CA VAL A 239 -10.43 13.58 4.06
C VAL A 239 -9.45 12.64 4.73
N ASP A 240 -9.26 12.74 6.04
CA ASP A 240 -8.39 11.84 6.82
C ASP A 240 -8.86 10.38 6.69
N SER A 241 -10.17 10.16 6.78
CA SER A 241 -10.76 8.84 6.56
C SER A 241 -10.50 8.31 5.15
N ARG A 242 -10.61 9.16 4.12
CA ARG A 242 -10.31 8.76 2.75
C ARG A 242 -8.85 8.35 2.58
N VAL A 243 -7.92 9.10 3.18
CA VAL A 243 -6.49 8.79 3.13
C VAL A 243 -6.18 7.48 3.84
N LEU A 244 -6.66 7.29 5.07
CA LEU A 244 -6.39 6.06 5.83
C LEU A 244 -7.07 4.83 5.20
N ASN A 245 -8.20 4.99 4.52
CA ASN A 245 -8.85 3.90 3.78
C ASN A 245 -8.01 3.41 2.60
N VAL A 246 -7.32 4.29 1.89
CA VAL A 246 -6.38 3.87 0.83
C VAL A 246 -5.20 3.09 1.43
N LEU A 247 -4.67 3.54 2.55
CA LEU A 247 -3.61 2.81 3.26
C LEU A 247 -4.10 1.43 3.73
N ALA A 248 -5.33 1.34 4.23
CA ALA A 248 -5.96 0.07 4.60
C ALA A 248 -6.18 -0.86 3.38
N GLY A 249 -6.52 -0.31 2.21
CA GLY A 249 -6.60 -1.05 0.95
C GLY A 249 -5.29 -1.74 0.63
N ILE A 250 -4.20 -1.00 0.60
CA ILE A 250 -2.84 -1.53 0.38
C ILE A 250 -2.48 -2.59 1.42
N ALA A 251 -2.83 -2.37 2.68
CA ALA A 251 -2.60 -3.34 3.75
C ALA A 251 -3.40 -4.64 3.54
N MET A 252 -4.66 -4.57 3.08
CA MET A 252 -5.47 -5.75 2.73
C MET A 252 -4.82 -6.56 1.60
N SER A 253 -4.38 -5.91 0.53
CA SER A 253 -3.69 -6.56 -0.59
C SER A 253 -2.39 -7.24 -0.15
N ALA A 254 -1.60 -6.56 0.67
CA ALA A 254 -0.37 -7.10 1.24
C ALA A 254 -0.64 -8.29 2.17
N HIS A 255 -1.66 -8.22 3.02
CA HIS A 255 -2.06 -9.33 3.90
C HIS A 255 -2.47 -10.57 3.09
N LYS A 256 -3.29 -10.37 2.05
CA LYS A 256 -3.71 -11.47 1.16
C LYS A 256 -2.52 -12.13 0.46
N PHE A 257 -1.59 -11.36 -0.09
CA PHE A 257 -0.36 -11.87 -0.67
C PHE A 257 0.42 -12.74 0.30
N THR A 258 0.62 -12.27 1.54
CA THR A 258 1.39 -13.00 2.54
C THR A 258 0.71 -14.27 3.03
N ASN A 259 -0.62 -14.34 3.03
CA ASN A 259 -1.33 -15.58 3.29
C ASN A 259 -0.99 -16.63 2.23
N ASP A 260 -1.02 -16.27 0.96
CA ASP A 260 -0.66 -17.18 -0.14
C ASP A 260 0.80 -17.62 -0.04
N VAL A 261 1.74 -16.68 0.20
CA VAL A 261 3.17 -17.03 0.36
C VAL A 261 3.39 -18.01 1.51
N ARG A 262 2.76 -17.78 2.66
CA ARG A 262 2.86 -18.67 3.84
C ARG A 262 2.33 -20.08 3.54
N LEU A 263 1.21 -20.19 2.82
CA LEU A 263 0.65 -21.46 2.39
C LEU A 263 1.55 -22.16 1.36
N LEU A 264 2.09 -21.41 0.39
CA LEU A 264 3.04 -21.95 -0.60
C LEU A 264 4.36 -22.40 0.04
N GLN A 265 4.82 -21.68 1.06
CA GLN A 265 6.01 -22.07 1.82
C GLN A 265 5.75 -23.33 2.68
N HIS A 266 4.55 -23.49 3.24
CA HIS A 266 4.13 -24.73 3.88
C HIS A 266 4.19 -25.92 2.91
N LEU A 267 3.75 -25.71 1.66
CA LEU A 267 3.85 -26.70 0.59
C LEU A 267 5.28 -26.88 0.06
N LYS A 268 6.25 -26.06 0.48
CA LYS A 268 7.64 -26.05 -0.02
C LYS A 268 7.73 -25.73 -1.52
N GLU A 269 6.77 -25.02 -2.06
CA GLU A 269 6.71 -24.64 -3.49
C GLU A 269 7.35 -23.28 -3.75
N VAL A 270 7.10 -22.33 -2.86
CA VAL A 270 7.68 -20.99 -2.91
C VAL A 270 8.07 -20.57 -1.51
N GLU A 271 9.22 -19.93 -1.35
CA GLU A 271 9.70 -19.40 -0.07
C GLU A 271 10.05 -17.93 -0.20
N GLU A 272 9.86 -17.16 0.90
CA GLU A 272 10.46 -15.84 1.01
C GLU A 272 11.99 -15.92 1.07
N PRO A 273 12.73 -14.84 0.73
CA PRO A 273 14.18 -14.85 0.76
C PRO A 273 14.70 -15.13 2.17
N PHE A 274 15.79 -15.89 2.23
CA PHE A 274 16.46 -16.26 3.48
C PHE A 274 17.94 -15.90 3.38
N GLU A 275 18.41 -15.02 4.24
CA GLU A 275 19.77 -14.52 4.21
C GLU A 275 20.77 -15.52 4.80
N LYS A 276 22.04 -15.45 4.32
CA LYS A 276 23.09 -16.41 4.68
C LYS A 276 23.30 -16.58 6.20
N HIS A 277 23.10 -15.52 6.97
CA HIS A 277 23.28 -15.52 8.42
C HIS A 277 21.98 -15.40 9.21
N GLN A 278 20.84 -15.45 8.53
CA GLN A 278 19.53 -15.38 9.16
C GLN A 278 19.26 -16.64 9.97
N ILE A 279 18.68 -16.46 11.16
CA ILE A 279 18.24 -17.57 12.02
C ILE A 279 16.71 -17.65 11.92
N GLY A 280 16.22 -18.77 11.37
CA GLY A 280 14.78 -18.99 11.22
C GLY A 280 14.10 -19.57 12.46
N SER A 281 14.86 -20.23 13.32
CA SER A 281 14.35 -20.86 14.55
C SER A 281 15.46 -21.01 15.57
N SER A 282 15.18 -20.70 16.83
CA SER A 282 16.13 -20.89 17.95
C SER A 282 16.36 -22.35 18.34
N ALA A 283 15.41 -23.23 18.00
CA ALA A 283 15.45 -24.65 18.39
C ALA A 283 15.79 -25.59 17.24
N MET A 284 15.33 -25.30 16.03
CA MET A 284 15.52 -26.13 14.84
C MET A 284 16.24 -25.34 13.74
N ALA A 285 17.54 -25.49 13.65
CA ALA A 285 18.42 -24.66 12.81
C ALA A 285 18.07 -24.68 11.31
N TYR A 286 17.49 -25.76 10.79
CA TYR A 286 17.09 -25.89 9.39
C TYR A 286 15.73 -25.24 9.07
N LYS A 287 14.93 -24.88 10.10
CA LYS A 287 13.57 -24.37 9.93
C LYS A 287 13.59 -22.92 9.43
N ARG A 288 13.00 -22.70 8.27
CA ARG A 288 12.82 -21.38 7.67
C ARG A 288 11.39 -20.94 7.89
N ASN A 289 11.19 -20.01 8.82
CA ASN A 289 9.87 -19.43 9.06
C ASN A 289 9.64 -18.25 8.11
N PRO A 290 8.41 -18.04 7.59
CA PRO A 290 8.06 -16.90 6.75
C PRO A 290 7.87 -15.63 7.59
N MET A 291 8.91 -15.19 8.31
CA MET A 291 8.83 -14.14 9.31
C MET A 291 8.51 -12.76 8.71
N ARG A 292 8.94 -12.49 7.48
CA ARG A 292 8.63 -11.24 6.78
C ARG A 292 7.16 -11.19 6.41
N SER A 293 6.63 -12.28 5.88
CA SER A 293 5.21 -12.42 5.57
C SER A 293 4.33 -12.33 6.82
N GLU A 294 4.73 -12.95 7.94
CA GLU A 294 4.02 -12.85 9.22
C GLU A 294 4.02 -11.41 9.76
N ARG A 295 5.11 -10.69 9.58
CA ARG A 295 5.24 -9.28 9.99
C ARG A 295 4.37 -8.37 9.14
N ILE A 296 4.32 -8.56 7.82
CA ILE A 296 3.39 -7.84 6.96
C ILE A 296 1.95 -8.06 7.41
N ALA A 297 1.53 -9.30 7.63
CA ALA A 297 0.18 -9.62 8.08
C ALA A 297 -0.15 -8.90 9.41
N SER A 298 0.77 -8.92 10.37
CA SER A 298 0.62 -8.27 11.66
C SER A 298 0.52 -6.73 11.56
N LEU A 299 1.35 -6.10 10.73
CA LEU A 299 1.26 -4.66 10.49
C LEU A 299 0.00 -4.29 9.70
N ALA A 300 -0.44 -5.15 8.79
CA ALA A 300 -1.67 -4.95 8.03
C ALA A 300 -2.92 -4.96 8.93
N ASP A 301 -3.00 -5.87 9.88
CA ASP A 301 -4.07 -5.90 10.88
C ASP A 301 -4.13 -4.57 11.66
N TYR A 302 -2.96 -4.03 12.00
CA TYR A 302 -2.87 -2.72 12.65
C TYR A 302 -3.43 -1.60 11.78
N VAL A 303 -2.98 -1.48 10.53
CA VAL A 303 -3.42 -0.42 9.60
C VAL A 303 -4.92 -0.50 9.32
N ILE A 304 -5.46 -1.71 9.10
CA ILE A 304 -6.89 -1.92 8.85
C ILE A 304 -7.71 -1.46 10.06
N SER A 305 -7.24 -1.77 11.27
CA SER A 305 -7.91 -1.34 12.52
C SER A 305 -7.79 0.16 12.73
N ASP A 306 -6.63 0.76 12.45
CA ASP A 306 -6.35 2.18 12.60
C ASP A 306 -7.21 3.06 11.69
N ALA A 307 -7.57 2.58 10.50
CA ALA A 307 -8.45 3.28 9.55
C ALA A 307 -9.85 3.59 10.10
N MET A 308 -10.27 2.95 11.19
CA MET A 308 -11.51 3.27 11.89
C MET A 308 -11.42 4.59 12.67
N ASN A 309 -10.26 4.99 13.12
CA ASN A 309 -10.07 6.22 13.89
C ASN A 309 -10.60 7.47 13.17
N PRO A 310 -10.15 7.79 11.94
CA PRO A 310 -10.65 8.98 11.26
C PRO A 310 -12.13 8.87 10.85
N MET A 311 -12.68 7.67 10.68
CA MET A 311 -14.11 7.49 10.46
C MET A 311 -14.94 7.94 11.67
N LEU A 312 -14.51 7.51 12.87
CA LEU A 312 -15.14 7.91 14.14
C LEU A 312 -15.01 9.42 14.34
N VAL A 313 -13.79 9.95 14.18
CA VAL A 313 -13.52 11.38 14.33
C VAL A 313 -14.37 12.22 13.37
N ALA A 314 -14.48 11.81 12.10
CA ALA A 314 -15.29 12.53 11.12
C ALA A 314 -16.77 12.55 11.48
N SER A 315 -17.28 11.46 12.08
CA SER A 315 -18.70 11.32 12.45
C SER A 315 -19.10 12.10 13.71
N THR A 316 -18.12 12.44 14.57
CA THR A 316 -18.36 13.12 15.86
C THR A 316 -18.02 14.60 15.85
N GLN A 317 -17.65 15.19 14.70
CA GLN A 317 -17.40 16.63 14.61
C GLN A 317 -18.69 17.45 14.81
N TRP A 318 -18.53 18.61 15.50
CA TRP A 318 -19.65 19.50 15.80
C TRP A 318 -19.49 20.85 15.08
N PHE A 319 -20.52 21.27 14.39
CA PHE A 319 -20.62 22.59 13.76
C PHE A 319 -19.34 22.98 12.99
N GLU A 320 -18.78 24.15 13.26
CA GLU A 320 -17.61 24.69 12.56
C GLU A 320 -16.29 24.18 13.15
N ARG A 321 -16.28 23.68 14.39
CA ARG A 321 -15.09 23.16 15.05
C ARG A 321 -15.42 22.41 16.34
N THR A 322 -14.80 21.24 16.53
CA THR A 322 -14.55 20.59 17.81
C THR A 322 -13.07 20.18 17.87
N LEU A 323 -12.52 19.91 19.05
CA LEU A 323 -11.09 19.62 19.23
C LEU A 323 -10.79 18.13 19.43
N ASP A 324 -11.79 17.27 19.47
CA ASP A 324 -11.66 15.83 19.70
C ASP A 324 -10.88 15.10 18.60
N ASP A 325 -10.78 15.68 17.41
CA ASP A 325 -9.93 15.22 16.32
C ASP A 325 -8.43 15.35 16.61
N SER A 326 -8.04 16.36 17.37
CA SER A 326 -6.65 16.84 17.44
C SER A 326 -5.67 15.78 17.96
N ALA A 327 -5.96 15.13 19.08
CA ALA A 327 -5.11 14.08 19.63
C ALA A 327 -5.16 12.80 18.77
N ASN A 328 -6.35 12.40 18.34
CA ASN A 328 -6.54 11.18 17.55
C ASN A 328 -5.74 11.22 16.25
N LYS A 329 -5.91 12.27 15.43
CA LYS A 329 -5.23 12.37 14.13
C LYS A 329 -3.70 12.51 14.23
N ARG A 330 -3.18 13.05 15.34
CA ARG A 330 -1.73 13.14 15.59
C ARG A 330 -1.08 11.78 15.83
N ILE A 331 -1.87 10.78 16.15
CA ILE A 331 -1.46 9.39 16.38
C ILE A 331 -1.80 8.55 15.12
N SER A 332 -3.07 8.47 14.78
CA SER A 332 -3.58 7.55 13.76
C SER A 332 -2.99 7.83 12.36
N ILE A 333 -2.92 9.09 11.93
CA ILE A 333 -2.42 9.41 10.59
C ILE A 333 -0.95 9.03 10.42
N PRO A 334 0.00 9.52 11.25
CA PRO A 334 1.40 9.13 11.11
C PRO A 334 1.62 7.62 11.23
N GLU A 335 0.97 6.96 12.18
CA GLU A 335 1.16 5.53 12.42
C GLU A 335 0.64 4.68 11.25
N GLY A 336 -0.48 5.04 10.63
CA GLY A 336 -0.96 4.40 9.40
C GLY A 336 0.06 4.47 8.26
N PHE A 337 0.66 5.64 8.02
CA PHE A 337 1.70 5.82 7.01
C PHE A 337 3.00 5.06 7.34
N LEU A 338 3.47 5.16 8.57
CA LEU A 338 4.70 4.46 9.02
C LEU A 338 4.54 2.94 8.92
N ALA A 339 3.37 2.40 9.24
CA ALA A 339 3.10 0.97 9.15
C ALA A 339 3.05 0.51 7.69
N VAL A 340 2.34 1.23 6.80
CA VAL A 340 2.27 0.89 5.37
C VAL A 340 3.63 1.02 4.69
N ASP A 341 4.42 2.00 5.08
CA ASP A 341 5.79 2.15 4.60
C ASP A 341 6.63 0.90 4.89
N GLY A 342 6.58 0.39 6.12
CA GLY A 342 7.25 -0.86 6.50
C GLY A 342 6.67 -2.10 5.81
N ILE A 343 5.35 -2.16 5.60
CA ILE A 343 4.70 -3.23 4.83
C ILE A 343 5.26 -3.29 3.41
N LEU A 344 5.35 -2.15 2.72
CA LEU A 344 5.79 -2.09 1.33
C LEU A 344 7.28 -2.39 1.18
N ASP A 345 8.13 -2.00 2.14
CA ASP A 345 9.55 -2.39 2.14
C ASP A 345 9.70 -3.91 2.30
N LEU A 346 8.97 -4.51 3.21
CA LEU A 346 8.97 -5.97 3.37
C LEU A 346 8.40 -6.68 2.14
N TYR A 347 7.33 -6.16 1.56
CA TYR A 347 6.71 -6.72 0.35
C TYR A 347 7.71 -6.70 -0.82
N LEU A 348 8.34 -5.55 -1.05
CA LEU A 348 9.36 -5.40 -2.10
C LEU A 348 10.51 -6.39 -1.90
N ASN A 349 11.01 -6.52 -0.68
CA ASN A 349 12.07 -7.47 -0.36
C ASN A 349 11.66 -8.92 -0.60
N ILE A 350 10.44 -9.31 -0.21
CA ILE A 350 9.96 -10.68 -0.45
C ILE A 350 9.92 -10.95 -1.95
N VAL A 351 9.31 -10.06 -2.73
CA VAL A 351 9.11 -10.28 -4.17
C VAL A 351 10.43 -10.33 -4.94
N ASP A 352 11.38 -9.43 -4.63
CA ASP A 352 12.69 -9.40 -5.26
C ASP A 352 13.48 -10.69 -5.01
N GLY A 353 13.27 -11.33 -3.85
CA GLY A 353 14.03 -12.51 -3.41
C GLY A 353 13.26 -13.82 -3.36
N MET A 354 12.00 -13.90 -3.80
CA MET A 354 11.22 -15.15 -3.77
C MET A 354 11.90 -16.31 -4.48
N VAL A 355 11.96 -17.44 -3.80
CA VAL A 355 12.55 -18.69 -4.33
C VAL A 355 11.42 -19.65 -4.74
N VAL A 356 11.47 -20.12 -5.99
CA VAL A 356 10.50 -21.06 -6.56
C VAL A 356 11.16 -22.43 -6.73
N TYR A 357 10.55 -23.47 -6.16
CA TYR A 357 11.03 -24.85 -6.21
C TYR A 357 10.27 -25.62 -7.29
N GLU A 358 10.64 -25.44 -8.55
CA GLU A 358 9.95 -25.99 -9.73
C GLU A 358 9.77 -27.51 -9.66
N LYS A 359 10.76 -28.26 -9.14
CA LYS A 359 10.68 -29.71 -9.00
C LYS A 359 9.67 -30.16 -7.94
N VAL A 360 9.50 -29.38 -6.86
CA VAL A 360 8.49 -29.65 -5.83
C VAL A 360 7.11 -29.38 -6.39
N ILE A 361 6.94 -28.24 -7.07
CA ILE A 361 5.71 -27.89 -7.77
C ILE A 361 5.31 -29.00 -8.75
N HIS A 362 6.25 -29.44 -9.60
CA HIS A 362 6.00 -30.54 -10.54
C HIS A 362 5.59 -31.83 -9.83
N LYS A 363 6.28 -32.20 -8.73
CA LYS A 363 5.93 -33.39 -7.95
C LYS A 363 4.49 -33.34 -7.42
N HIS A 364 4.09 -32.21 -6.84
CA HIS A 364 2.73 -32.05 -6.30
C HIS A 364 1.68 -32.08 -7.40
N LEU A 365 1.95 -31.41 -8.52
CA LEU A 365 1.06 -31.37 -9.67
C LEU A 365 0.87 -32.78 -10.23
N MET A 366 1.94 -33.54 -10.44
CA MET A 366 1.87 -34.89 -11.00
C MET A 366 1.17 -35.90 -10.08
N ALA A 367 1.15 -35.67 -8.77
CA ALA A 367 0.40 -36.51 -7.82
C ALA A 367 -1.12 -36.38 -7.99
N GLU A 368 -1.60 -35.22 -8.41
CA GLU A 368 -3.03 -34.92 -8.57
C GLU A 368 -3.51 -34.94 -10.03
N LEU A 369 -2.60 -34.75 -10.98
CA LEU A 369 -2.92 -34.62 -12.40
C LEU A 369 -3.68 -35.83 -12.98
N PRO A 370 -3.44 -37.08 -12.58
CA PRO A 370 -4.22 -38.23 -13.07
C PRO A 370 -5.73 -38.07 -12.85
N PHE A 371 -6.15 -37.52 -11.71
CA PHE A 371 -7.57 -37.26 -11.44
C PHE A 371 -8.14 -36.13 -12.33
N MET A 372 -7.34 -35.13 -12.68
CA MET A 372 -7.74 -34.01 -13.54
C MET A 372 -7.74 -34.37 -15.00
N ALA A 373 -6.87 -35.31 -15.39
CA ALA A 373 -6.75 -35.78 -16.78
C ALA A 373 -7.87 -36.72 -17.22
N THR A 374 -8.72 -37.19 -16.32
CA THR A 374 -9.76 -38.20 -16.60
C THR A 374 -10.69 -37.86 -17.75
N GLU A 375 -11.06 -36.56 -17.88
CA GLU A 375 -11.91 -36.12 -19.01
C GLU A 375 -11.18 -36.26 -20.35
N ASN A 376 -9.93 -35.83 -20.43
CA ASN A 376 -9.14 -35.94 -21.66
C ASN A 376 -8.84 -37.40 -22.00
N ILE A 377 -8.53 -38.23 -21.02
CA ILE A 377 -8.34 -39.67 -21.18
C ILE A 377 -9.61 -40.31 -21.74
N MET A 378 -10.78 -39.98 -21.17
CA MET A 378 -12.07 -40.45 -21.66
C MET A 378 -12.32 -40.05 -23.12
N MET A 379 -12.05 -38.78 -23.45
CA MET A 379 -12.25 -38.26 -24.81
C MET A 379 -11.30 -38.92 -25.83
N ASP A 380 -10.05 -39.17 -25.42
CA ASP A 380 -9.10 -39.87 -26.29
C ASP A 380 -9.50 -41.35 -26.47
N ALA A 381 -10.00 -42.04 -25.44
CA ALA A 381 -10.54 -43.40 -25.53
C ALA A 381 -11.82 -43.47 -26.42
N VAL A 382 -12.66 -42.45 -26.39
CA VAL A 382 -13.83 -42.36 -27.29
C VAL A 382 -13.39 -42.25 -28.76
N LYS A 383 -12.32 -41.51 -29.05
CA LYS A 383 -11.76 -41.44 -30.42
C LYS A 383 -11.26 -42.78 -30.94
N GLU A 384 -10.75 -43.62 -30.02
CA GLU A 384 -10.33 -44.98 -30.32
C GLU A 384 -11.50 -45.98 -30.41
N GLY A 385 -12.74 -45.49 -30.30
CA GLY A 385 -13.96 -46.30 -30.51
C GLY A 385 -14.67 -46.76 -29.24
N GLY A 386 -14.26 -46.29 -28.07
CA GLY A 386 -14.90 -46.63 -26.80
C GLY A 386 -16.27 -45.96 -26.61
N ASP A 387 -17.16 -46.59 -25.85
CA ASP A 387 -18.45 -46.02 -25.46
C ASP A 387 -18.26 -45.01 -24.33
N ARG A 388 -18.69 -43.75 -24.52
CA ARG A 388 -18.50 -42.66 -23.58
C ARG A 388 -19.12 -42.94 -22.19
N GLN A 389 -20.28 -43.59 -22.14
CA GLN A 389 -20.96 -43.86 -20.87
C GLN A 389 -20.29 -44.97 -20.09
N GLU A 390 -19.86 -46.03 -20.80
CA GLU A 390 -19.10 -47.10 -20.22
C GLU A 390 -17.75 -46.62 -19.68
N LEU A 391 -17.02 -45.85 -20.49
CA LEU A 391 -15.74 -45.25 -20.09
C LEU A 391 -15.89 -44.32 -18.90
N HIS A 392 -16.93 -43.52 -18.82
CA HIS A 392 -17.19 -42.65 -17.70
C HIS A 392 -17.39 -43.43 -16.38
N GLU A 393 -18.20 -44.50 -16.42
CA GLU A 393 -18.42 -45.35 -15.24
C GLU A 393 -17.15 -46.10 -14.83
N LYS A 394 -16.35 -46.56 -15.78
CA LYS A 394 -15.04 -47.18 -15.52
C LYS A 394 -14.09 -46.19 -14.85
N ILE A 395 -13.94 -44.98 -15.41
CA ILE A 395 -13.11 -43.93 -14.81
C ILE A 395 -13.56 -43.62 -13.37
N ARG A 396 -14.88 -43.51 -13.14
CA ARG A 396 -15.42 -43.31 -11.80
C ARG A 396 -14.98 -44.40 -10.83
N GLN A 397 -15.11 -45.68 -11.22
CA GLN A 397 -14.71 -46.81 -10.37
C GLN A 397 -13.22 -46.83 -10.10
N LEU A 398 -12.39 -46.68 -11.14
CA LEU A 398 -10.93 -46.68 -11.02
C LEU A 398 -10.42 -45.47 -10.21
N SER A 399 -11.08 -44.27 -10.35
CA SER A 399 -10.77 -43.10 -9.56
C SER A 399 -11.10 -43.28 -8.08
N MET A 400 -12.18 -44.00 -7.75
CA MET A 400 -12.51 -44.35 -6.35
C MET A 400 -11.49 -45.29 -5.76
N GLU A 401 -11.01 -46.28 -6.54
CA GLU A 401 -9.98 -47.21 -6.14
C GLU A 401 -8.64 -46.47 -5.92
N ALA A 402 -8.18 -45.67 -6.86
CA ALA A 402 -6.98 -44.85 -6.73
C ALA A 402 -7.07 -43.88 -5.54
N GLY A 403 -8.24 -43.21 -5.38
CA GLY A 403 -8.48 -42.33 -4.24
C GLY A 403 -8.42 -43.06 -2.90
N ARG A 404 -8.89 -44.33 -2.83
CA ARG A 404 -8.73 -45.17 -1.64
C ARG A 404 -7.26 -45.51 -1.37
N ASN A 405 -6.51 -45.83 -2.44
CA ASN A 405 -5.07 -46.11 -2.31
C ASN A 405 -4.32 -44.92 -1.73
N VAL A 406 -4.59 -43.70 -2.22
CA VAL A 406 -3.96 -42.47 -1.70
C VAL A 406 -4.39 -42.19 -0.25
N LYS A 407 -5.71 -42.18 0.03
CA LYS A 407 -6.23 -41.64 1.32
C LYS A 407 -6.26 -42.66 2.44
N VAL A 408 -6.52 -43.92 2.13
CA VAL A 408 -6.66 -44.97 3.15
C VAL A 408 -5.36 -45.74 3.32
N ASN A 409 -4.70 -46.06 2.21
CA ASN A 409 -3.51 -46.91 2.21
C ASN A 409 -2.20 -46.11 2.25
N GLY A 410 -2.24 -44.80 2.05
CA GLY A 410 -1.05 -43.92 2.03
C GLY A 410 -0.10 -44.20 0.86
N LEU A 411 -0.61 -44.75 -0.23
CA LEU A 411 0.15 -45.07 -1.43
C LEU A 411 0.10 -43.90 -2.45
N ASP A 412 0.99 -43.99 -3.42
CA ASP A 412 0.95 -43.05 -4.55
C ASP A 412 -0.32 -43.25 -5.43
N ASN A 413 -0.69 -42.20 -6.17
CA ASN A 413 -1.79 -42.26 -7.12
C ASN A 413 -1.47 -43.19 -8.29
N ASN A 414 -2.17 -44.28 -8.38
CA ASN A 414 -1.98 -45.32 -9.42
C ASN A 414 -3.11 -45.36 -10.49
N LEU A 415 -3.88 -44.27 -10.63
CA LEU A 415 -5.04 -44.25 -11.56
C LEU A 415 -4.63 -44.55 -12.98
N LEU A 416 -3.48 -44.05 -13.45
CA LEU A 416 -3.00 -44.32 -14.80
C LEU A 416 -2.66 -45.79 -15.03
N ASP A 417 -2.08 -46.46 -14.03
CA ASP A 417 -1.77 -47.87 -14.13
C ASP A 417 -3.05 -48.72 -14.16
N LEU A 418 -4.07 -48.34 -13.39
CA LEU A 418 -5.37 -48.95 -13.39
C LEU A 418 -6.07 -48.78 -14.74
N ILE A 419 -6.03 -47.60 -15.35
CA ILE A 419 -6.58 -47.32 -16.69
C ILE A 419 -5.79 -48.11 -17.75
N ALA A 420 -4.47 -48.13 -17.67
CA ALA A 420 -3.62 -48.85 -18.62
C ALA A 420 -3.83 -50.37 -18.59
N ALA A 421 -4.28 -50.92 -17.47
CA ALA A 421 -4.58 -52.32 -17.29
C ALA A 421 -6.01 -52.73 -17.70
N ASP A 422 -6.88 -51.78 -18.02
CA ASP A 422 -8.26 -52.03 -18.40
C ASP A 422 -8.44 -51.90 -19.93
N ASP A 423 -8.66 -53.02 -20.59
CA ASP A 423 -8.76 -53.10 -22.06
C ASP A 423 -9.90 -52.24 -22.66
N THR A 424 -10.88 -51.81 -21.86
CA THR A 424 -12.01 -50.99 -22.31
C THR A 424 -11.58 -49.64 -22.87
N PHE A 425 -10.41 -49.13 -22.45
CA PHE A 425 -9.93 -47.81 -22.89
C PHE A 425 -9.25 -47.82 -24.27
N HIS A 426 -8.73 -48.95 -24.72
CA HIS A 426 -7.99 -49.09 -25.98
C HIS A 426 -6.85 -48.06 -26.17
N LEU A 427 -6.29 -47.55 -25.08
CA LEU A 427 -5.22 -46.55 -25.08
C LEU A 427 -3.85 -47.18 -24.84
N THR A 428 -2.86 -46.75 -25.60
CA THR A 428 -1.46 -47.13 -25.37
C THR A 428 -0.88 -46.37 -24.20
N LYS A 429 0.23 -46.88 -23.61
CA LYS A 429 0.96 -46.15 -22.55
C LYS A 429 1.45 -44.80 -23.02
N GLU A 430 1.84 -44.68 -24.28
CA GLU A 430 2.29 -43.43 -24.89
C GLU A 430 1.16 -42.40 -24.96
N GLN A 431 -0.04 -42.82 -25.32
CA GLN A 431 -1.23 -41.94 -25.33
C GLN A 431 -1.60 -41.47 -23.93
N LEU A 432 -1.57 -42.37 -22.94
CA LEU A 432 -1.78 -41.98 -21.54
C LEU A 432 -0.71 -41.01 -21.02
N GLN A 433 0.56 -41.23 -21.39
CA GLN A 433 1.63 -40.28 -21.03
C GLN A 433 1.43 -38.90 -21.66
N GLN A 434 0.92 -38.82 -22.90
CA GLN A 434 0.60 -37.52 -23.53
C GLN A 434 -0.52 -36.76 -22.77
N CYS A 435 -1.47 -37.50 -22.19
CA CYS A 435 -2.49 -36.91 -21.34
C CYS A 435 -1.90 -36.34 -20.03
N MET A 436 -0.70 -36.72 -19.65
CA MET A 436 0.00 -36.26 -18.46
C MET A 436 0.91 -35.04 -18.69
N ASN A 437 0.80 -34.39 -19.83
CA ASN A 437 1.47 -33.08 -20.04
C ASN A 437 0.70 -31.96 -19.32
N PRO A 438 1.26 -31.36 -18.25
CA PRO A 438 0.56 -30.33 -17.47
C PRO A 438 0.16 -29.10 -18.26
N GLU A 439 0.90 -28.75 -19.31
CA GLU A 439 0.64 -27.56 -20.14
C GLU A 439 -0.74 -27.62 -20.82
N ARG A 440 -1.25 -28.84 -21.09
CA ARG A 440 -2.59 -29.04 -21.69
C ARG A 440 -3.73 -28.55 -20.80
N TYR A 441 -3.48 -28.33 -19.51
CA TYR A 441 -4.50 -28.03 -18.48
C TYR A 441 -4.44 -26.61 -17.94
N THR A 442 -3.47 -25.81 -18.37
CA THR A 442 -3.29 -24.43 -17.88
C THR A 442 -4.14 -23.39 -18.60
N GLY A 443 -4.92 -23.82 -19.63
CA GLY A 443 -5.76 -22.92 -20.42
C GLY A 443 -4.98 -21.76 -21.03
N ARG A 444 -5.48 -20.55 -20.87
CA ARG A 444 -4.85 -19.30 -21.31
C ARG A 444 -3.98 -18.64 -20.24
N SER A 445 -3.48 -19.38 -19.26
CA SER A 445 -2.73 -18.77 -18.13
C SER A 445 -1.54 -17.96 -18.60
N LYS A 446 -0.74 -18.48 -19.54
CA LYS A 446 0.42 -17.79 -20.10
C LYS A 446 0.03 -16.52 -20.86
N GLU A 447 -0.92 -16.62 -21.78
CA GLU A 447 -1.39 -15.49 -22.57
C GLU A 447 -2.05 -14.42 -21.70
N GLN A 448 -2.79 -14.82 -20.65
CA GLN A 448 -3.36 -13.85 -19.70
C GLN A 448 -2.30 -13.07 -18.93
N VAL A 449 -1.16 -13.69 -18.61
CA VAL A 449 -0.02 -12.96 -18.03
C VAL A 449 0.55 -11.97 -19.03
N GLU A 450 0.78 -12.40 -20.27
CA GLU A 450 1.35 -11.56 -21.34
C GLU A 450 0.43 -10.37 -21.65
N ASP A 451 -0.86 -10.62 -21.83
CA ASP A 451 -1.88 -9.58 -22.06
C ASP A 451 -1.92 -8.58 -20.89
N PHE A 452 -1.98 -9.07 -19.64
CA PHE A 452 -2.05 -8.22 -18.47
C PHE A 452 -0.80 -7.35 -18.28
N LEU A 453 0.37 -7.92 -18.51
CA LEU A 453 1.62 -7.15 -18.43
C LEU A 453 1.65 -6.08 -19.53
N ALA A 454 1.25 -6.39 -20.74
CA ALA A 454 1.29 -5.46 -21.87
C ALA A 454 0.25 -4.34 -21.75
N GLU A 455 -0.98 -4.69 -21.41
CA GLU A 455 -2.12 -3.76 -21.47
C GLU A 455 -2.33 -2.96 -20.19
N VAL A 456 -1.96 -3.49 -19.02
CA VAL A 456 -2.22 -2.85 -17.72
C VAL A 456 -0.93 -2.42 -17.04
N ILE A 457 0.01 -3.34 -16.85
CA ILE A 457 1.19 -3.07 -16.01
C ILE A 457 2.20 -2.15 -16.70
N ASN A 458 2.57 -2.43 -17.95
CA ASN A 458 3.56 -1.61 -18.67
C ASN A 458 3.15 -0.14 -18.78
N PRO A 459 1.88 0.23 -19.04
CA PRO A 459 1.43 1.63 -18.97
C PRO A 459 1.62 2.28 -17.60
N ILE A 460 1.35 1.56 -16.50
CA ILE A 460 1.58 2.06 -15.14
C ILE A 460 3.07 2.32 -14.91
N LEU A 461 3.92 1.35 -15.26
CA LEU A 461 5.37 1.48 -15.09
C LEU A 461 5.96 2.60 -15.95
N ALA A 462 5.50 2.74 -17.18
CA ALA A 462 5.93 3.81 -18.09
C ALA A 462 5.57 5.21 -17.54
N LYS A 463 4.37 5.37 -16.98
CA LYS A 463 3.92 6.63 -16.35
C LYS A 463 4.76 6.99 -15.12
N ASN A 464 5.32 6.01 -14.41
CA ASN A 464 6.07 6.21 -13.17
C ASN A 464 7.56 5.86 -13.33
N LYS A 465 8.11 5.99 -14.52
CA LYS A 465 9.49 5.57 -14.85
C LYS A 465 10.55 6.15 -13.92
N GLU A 466 10.38 7.40 -13.48
CA GLU A 466 11.32 8.10 -12.61
C GLU A 466 11.31 7.58 -11.16
N ASP A 467 10.25 6.90 -10.77
CA ASP A 467 10.07 6.33 -9.44
C ASP A 467 10.63 4.91 -9.31
N LEU A 468 10.98 4.26 -10.43
CA LEU A 468 11.43 2.87 -10.45
C LEU A 468 12.87 2.70 -9.96
N GLY A 469 13.20 1.48 -9.53
CA GLY A 469 14.56 1.09 -9.14
C GLY A 469 14.85 1.28 -7.65
N MET A 470 13.84 1.39 -6.83
CA MET A 470 14.00 1.36 -5.36
C MET A 470 14.46 -0.03 -4.90
N THR A 471 15.34 -0.04 -3.92
CA THR A 471 15.68 -1.23 -3.14
C THR A 471 15.01 -1.16 -1.78
N ALA A 472 14.59 -2.29 -1.26
CA ALA A 472 13.96 -2.36 0.06
C ALA A 472 14.98 -2.07 1.17
N GLU A 473 14.63 -1.18 2.09
CA GLU A 473 15.38 -0.94 3.34
C GLU A 473 14.74 -1.76 4.47
N ILE A 474 15.37 -2.87 4.86
CA ILE A 474 14.89 -3.71 5.95
C ILE A 474 15.73 -3.50 7.20
N ASN A 475 15.08 -3.08 8.27
CA ASN A 475 15.74 -2.86 9.56
C ASN A 475 15.70 -4.10 10.48
N VAL A 476 14.83 -5.05 10.19
CA VAL A 476 14.63 -6.27 11.02
C VAL A 476 14.10 -7.45 10.21
#